data_67c053ace45dba0a1380414e08b455b6
#
_entry.id   67c053ace45dba0a1380414e08b455b6
#
_cell.length_a   1.000
_cell.length_b   1.000
_cell.length_c   1.000
_cell.angle_alpha   90.00
_cell.angle_beta   90.00
_cell.angle_gamma   90.00
#
_symmetry.space_group_name_H-M   'P 1'
#
loop_
_entity.id
_entity.type
_entity.pdbx_description
1 polymer ?
#
loop_
_entity_poly.entity_id
_entity_poly.type
_entity_poly.pdbx_seq_one_letter_code
_entity_poly.pdbx_strand_id
1 'polypeptide(L)'
;MIKRESFFSILIGLCLLIISPLIVHAAPEEIQPVKAGEYHCVSYPGIGSRVLTLFREPDGTVYFSLEGRNGYGLKNKDAFNREGQCCTLAGVFRQEGKHGILDAGSVDFSHPMELRLHHKAPVKIIYHADIAGDEIRISQEEKDRTGFTEYIRLEGVYKYKQTDKSPVIDRTLALYRVENLPGNAKKAGFDPRKVVETKMNTFADSAYDNTQSWAIEIFTEDRKHYDYCVALNGRHIFKLTGLGLWLIVKDGIPCEGEIPK
;
A
#
# COMPACT_ATOMS: atom_id res chain seq x y z
N MET A 1 64.59 -36.14 36.01
CA MET A 1 64.81 -35.60 34.64
C MET A 1 63.47 -35.59 33.90
N ILE A 2 62.75 -34.52 34.01
CA ILE A 2 61.44 -34.37 33.36
C ILE A 2 61.69 -34.00 31.90
N LYS A 3 61.17 -34.83 31.00
CA LYS A 3 61.43 -34.67 29.54
C LYS A 3 60.79 -33.36 29.07
N ARG A 4 61.66 -32.51 28.52
CA ARG A 4 61.32 -31.17 27.98
C ARG A 4 60.23 -31.20 26.87
N GLU A 5 59.99 -32.34 26.30
CA GLU A 5 59.01 -32.49 25.21
C GLU A 5 57.52 -32.44 25.65
N SER A 6 57.23 -32.80 26.91
CA SER A 6 55.84 -32.76 27.42
C SER A 6 55.33 -31.34 27.70
N PHE A 7 56.24 -30.40 27.94
CA PHE A 7 55.83 -29.02 28.25
C PHE A 7 55.42 -28.22 27.00
N PHE A 8 56.05 -28.50 25.86
CA PHE A 8 55.70 -27.83 24.59
C PHE A 8 54.37 -28.29 24.06
N SER A 9 53.96 -29.54 24.18
CA SER A 9 52.68 -30.05 23.72
C SER A 9 51.49 -29.48 24.51
N ILE A 10 51.68 -29.25 25.82
CA ILE A 10 50.68 -28.65 26.71
C ILE A 10 50.50 -27.16 26.39
N LEU A 11 51.62 -26.46 26.10
CA LEU A 11 51.57 -25.03 25.79
C LEU A 11 50.89 -24.75 24.45
N ILE A 12 51.12 -25.59 23.40
CA ILE A 12 50.45 -25.47 22.09
C ILE A 12 48.97 -25.81 22.23
N GLY A 13 48.57 -26.81 23.02
CA GLY A 13 47.20 -27.14 23.28
C GLY A 13 46.44 -26.01 24.00
N LEU A 14 47.09 -25.32 24.92
CA LEU A 14 46.50 -24.20 25.64
C LEU A 14 46.34 -22.94 24.76
N CYS A 15 47.32 -22.68 23.88
CA CYS A 15 47.23 -21.57 22.92
C CYS A 15 46.13 -21.77 21.85
N LEU A 16 45.87 -23.01 21.44
CA LEU A 16 44.79 -23.31 20.50
C LEU A 16 43.40 -23.16 21.10
N LEU A 17 43.23 -23.32 22.42
CA LEU A 17 41.97 -23.08 23.11
C LEU A 17 41.66 -21.58 23.31
N ILE A 18 42.69 -20.72 23.29
CA ILE A 18 42.52 -19.27 23.51
C ILE A 18 42.22 -18.54 22.18
N ILE A 19 42.51 -19.17 21.05
CA ILE A 19 42.30 -18.60 19.68
C ILE A 19 41.02 -19.15 19.02
N SER A 20 40.15 -19.82 19.78
CA SER A 20 38.78 -20.02 19.25
C SER A 20 38.13 -18.64 19.11
N PRO A 21 37.95 -18.13 17.89
CA PRO A 21 37.21 -16.92 17.74
C PRO A 21 35.84 -17.22 18.34
N LEU A 22 35.46 -16.48 19.36
CA LEU A 22 34.07 -16.34 19.75
C LEU A 22 33.37 -15.80 18.49
N ILE A 23 32.94 -16.70 17.63
CA ILE A 23 31.97 -16.38 16.59
C ILE A 23 30.72 -16.08 17.41
N VAL A 24 30.62 -14.83 17.84
CA VAL A 24 29.37 -14.26 18.30
C VAL A 24 28.49 -14.34 17.06
N HIS A 25 27.72 -15.42 16.95
CA HIS A 25 26.59 -15.44 16.04
C HIS A 25 25.68 -14.33 16.57
N ALA A 26 25.78 -13.14 15.95
CA ALA A 26 24.76 -12.13 16.16
C ALA A 26 23.44 -12.87 15.91
N ALA A 27 22.58 -12.88 16.91
CA ALA A 27 21.24 -13.44 16.74
C ALA A 27 20.65 -12.78 15.48
N PRO A 28 20.01 -13.55 14.59
CA PRO A 28 19.40 -12.97 13.41
C PRO A 28 18.53 -11.81 13.89
N GLU A 29 18.81 -10.61 13.36
CA GLU A 29 18.07 -9.40 13.70
C GLU A 29 16.59 -9.68 13.40
N GLU A 30 15.77 -9.70 14.44
CA GLU A 30 14.34 -9.98 14.29
C GLU A 30 13.73 -8.89 13.42
N ILE A 31 13.34 -9.27 12.22
CA ILE A 31 12.74 -8.36 11.25
C ILE A 31 11.35 -8.00 11.76
N GLN A 32 11.22 -6.80 12.28
CA GLN A 32 9.92 -6.31 12.69
C GLN A 32 9.07 -5.97 11.46
N PRO A 33 7.81 -6.43 11.41
CA PRO A 33 6.91 -6.06 10.34
C PRO A 33 6.63 -4.56 10.38
N VAL A 34 6.57 -3.93 9.20
CA VAL A 34 6.19 -2.52 9.09
C VAL A 34 4.85 -2.28 9.79
N LYS A 35 4.72 -1.17 10.51
CA LYS A 35 3.46 -0.80 11.19
C LYS A 35 2.40 -0.44 10.16
N ALA A 36 1.16 -0.90 10.36
CA ALA A 36 0.02 -0.36 9.63
C ALA A 36 -0.34 1.02 10.18
N GLY A 37 -0.80 1.93 9.31
CA GLY A 37 -1.16 3.28 9.68
C GLY A 37 -0.62 4.33 8.74
N GLU A 38 -0.65 5.58 9.16
CA GLU A 38 -0.24 6.73 8.35
C GLU A 38 1.23 7.11 8.60
N TYR A 39 1.93 7.42 7.50
CA TYR A 39 3.28 7.96 7.48
C TYR A 39 3.29 9.27 6.70
N HIS A 40 3.73 10.34 7.34
CA HIS A 40 3.77 11.67 6.73
C HIS A 40 5.19 12.01 6.25
N CYS A 41 5.30 12.50 5.03
CA CYS A 41 6.58 12.91 4.46
C CYS A 41 7.15 14.12 5.21
N VAL A 42 8.41 13.98 5.66
CA VAL A 42 9.13 15.02 6.41
C VAL A 42 10.29 15.65 5.61
N SER A 43 10.67 15.03 4.51
CA SER A 43 11.80 15.49 3.69
C SER A 43 11.42 16.49 2.61
N TYR A 44 10.15 16.80 2.45
CA TYR A 44 9.67 17.72 1.43
C TYR A 44 9.20 19.03 2.07
N PRO A 45 10.02 20.09 2.05
CA PRO A 45 9.69 21.37 2.71
C PRO A 45 8.70 22.24 1.90
N GLY A 46 8.11 21.70 0.82
CA GLY A 46 7.22 22.42 -0.06
C GLY A 46 5.82 22.62 0.49
N ILE A 47 5.05 23.49 -0.17
CA ILE A 47 3.63 23.67 0.08
C ILE A 47 2.91 22.43 -0.48
N GLY A 48 2.36 21.59 0.39
CA GLY A 48 1.67 20.37 0.03
C GLY A 48 1.91 19.26 1.03
N SER A 49 1.18 18.19 0.90
CA SER A 49 1.31 17.01 1.76
C SER A 49 1.66 15.77 0.94
N ARG A 50 2.37 14.85 1.56
CA ARG A 50 2.63 13.51 1.07
C ARG A 50 2.33 12.55 2.22
N VAL A 51 1.48 11.58 1.97
CA VAL A 51 1.05 10.61 2.98
C VAL A 51 1.12 9.22 2.38
N LEU A 52 1.82 8.34 3.05
CA LEU A 52 1.76 6.89 2.82
C LEU A 52 0.87 6.28 3.89
N THR A 53 -0.17 5.59 3.49
CA THR A 53 -1.02 4.82 4.40
C THR A 53 -0.84 3.33 4.13
N LEU A 54 -0.55 2.55 5.16
CA LEU A 54 -0.39 1.10 5.09
C LEU A 54 -1.56 0.43 5.81
N PHE A 55 -2.19 -0.51 5.12
CA PHE A 55 -3.30 -1.32 5.62
C PHE A 55 -2.88 -2.78 5.67
N ARG A 56 -2.98 -3.39 6.83
CA ARG A 56 -2.69 -4.82 7.00
C ARG A 56 -3.97 -5.62 7.12
N GLU A 57 -4.11 -6.59 6.23
CA GLU A 57 -5.19 -7.57 6.30
C GLU A 57 -4.87 -8.69 7.30
N PRO A 58 -5.88 -9.42 7.78
CA PRO A 58 -5.68 -10.56 8.68
C PRO A 58 -4.84 -11.69 8.10
N ASP A 59 -4.80 -11.87 6.77
CA ASP A 59 -3.95 -12.83 6.08
C ASP A 59 -2.47 -12.42 5.99
N GLY A 60 -2.14 -11.22 6.52
CA GLY A 60 -0.80 -10.65 6.50
C GLY A 60 -0.49 -9.77 5.28
N THR A 61 -1.35 -9.75 4.26
CA THR A 61 -1.20 -8.86 3.10
C THR A 61 -1.21 -7.41 3.54
N VAL A 62 -0.26 -6.62 3.04
CA VAL A 62 -0.19 -5.18 3.30
C VAL A 62 -0.50 -4.44 2.00
N TYR A 63 -1.58 -3.69 2.02
CA TYR A 63 -1.91 -2.74 0.96
C TYR A 63 -1.37 -1.36 1.31
N PHE A 64 -1.13 -0.55 0.29
CA PHE A 64 -0.75 0.84 0.48
C PHE A 64 -1.60 1.79 -0.34
N SER A 65 -1.71 3.01 0.16
CA SER A 65 -2.11 4.19 -0.57
C SER A 65 -1.04 5.27 -0.35
N LEU A 66 -0.49 5.80 -1.44
CA LEU A 66 0.52 6.84 -1.42
C LEU A 66 -0.02 8.08 -2.10
N GLU A 67 -0.38 9.07 -1.30
CA GLU A 67 -0.99 10.31 -1.75
C GLU A 67 0.02 11.46 -1.78
N GLY A 68 0.00 12.24 -2.85
CA GLY A 68 0.68 13.51 -2.94
C GLY A 68 -0.28 14.62 -3.32
N ARG A 69 -0.26 15.73 -2.57
CA ARG A 69 -1.02 16.94 -2.86
C ARG A 69 -0.09 18.12 -3.03
N ASN A 70 -0.29 18.93 -4.05
CA ASN A 70 0.33 20.23 -4.18
C ASN A 70 -0.55 21.27 -3.49
N GLY A 71 0.06 22.08 -2.60
CA GLY A 71 -0.67 23.13 -1.89
C GLY A 71 -0.96 24.34 -2.77
N TYR A 72 -1.93 25.15 -2.36
CA TYR A 72 -2.21 26.44 -2.93
C TYR A 72 -1.10 27.43 -2.56
N GLY A 73 -0.67 28.29 -3.50
CA GLY A 73 0.19 29.42 -3.17
C GLY A 73 1.55 29.44 -3.84
N LEU A 74 1.83 28.64 -4.84
CA LEU A 74 3.01 28.82 -5.69
C LEU A 74 2.83 30.11 -6.51
N LYS A 75 3.72 31.08 -6.26
CA LYS A 75 3.71 32.42 -6.93
C LYS A 75 3.98 32.38 -8.45
N ASN A 76 4.08 31.20 -9.04
CA ASN A 76 4.41 31.03 -10.45
C ASN A 76 3.14 30.83 -11.28
N LYS A 77 2.87 31.71 -12.24
CA LYS A 77 1.67 31.64 -13.09
C LYS A 77 1.51 30.34 -13.86
N ASP A 78 2.62 29.64 -14.15
CA ASP A 78 2.61 28.32 -14.78
C ASP A 78 2.18 27.20 -13.82
N ALA A 79 2.22 27.46 -12.51
CA ALA A 79 1.76 26.53 -11.49
C ALA A 79 0.23 26.61 -11.24
N PHE A 80 -0.44 27.62 -11.79
CA PHE A 80 -1.88 27.84 -11.57
C PHE A 80 -2.74 26.64 -12.02
N ASN A 81 -2.32 25.96 -13.07
CA ASN A 81 -2.99 24.73 -13.54
C ASN A 81 -2.65 23.49 -12.70
N ARG A 82 -1.76 23.61 -11.70
CA ARG A 82 -1.29 22.49 -10.84
C ARG A 82 -1.70 22.65 -9.38
N GLU A 83 -2.30 23.80 -9.04
CA GLU A 83 -2.79 24.05 -7.68
C GLU A 83 -3.97 23.14 -7.36
N GLY A 84 -3.86 22.45 -6.22
CA GLY A 84 -4.89 21.51 -5.78
C GLY A 84 -4.87 20.16 -6.47
N GLN A 85 -3.88 19.88 -7.33
CA GLN A 85 -3.73 18.55 -7.91
C GLN A 85 -3.40 17.53 -6.83
N CYS A 86 -4.13 16.45 -6.85
CA CYS A 86 -3.91 15.28 -6.02
C CYS A 86 -3.51 14.12 -6.91
N CYS A 87 -2.56 13.36 -6.44
CA CYS A 87 -2.10 12.16 -7.07
C CYS A 87 -2.09 11.06 -6.01
N THR A 88 -2.76 9.96 -6.28
CA THR A 88 -2.78 8.82 -5.39
C THR A 88 -2.41 7.56 -6.15
N LEU A 89 -1.49 6.79 -5.57
CA LEU A 89 -1.13 5.45 -5.99
C LEU A 89 -1.66 4.45 -4.98
N ALA A 90 -2.17 3.33 -5.45
CA ALA A 90 -2.58 2.23 -4.59
C ALA A 90 -2.09 0.89 -5.12
N GLY A 91 -1.80 -0.03 -4.20
CA GLY A 91 -1.29 -1.35 -4.56
C GLY A 91 -0.94 -2.20 -3.35
N VAL A 92 -0.02 -3.14 -3.56
CA VAL A 92 0.49 -4.04 -2.53
C VAL A 92 1.88 -3.60 -2.09
N PHE A 93 2.08 -3.55 -0.78
CA PHE A 93 3.38 -3.37 -0.17
C PHE A 93 3.96 -4.72 0.23
N ARG A 94 5.14 -5.05 -0.28
CA ARG A 94 5.86 -6.27 0.05
C ARG A 94 7.11 -5.92 0.85
N GLN A 95 7.25 -6.49 2.03
CA GLN A 95 8.42 -6.30 2.88
C GLN A 95 9.35 -7.48 2.79
N GLU A 96 10.64 -7.21 2.54
CA GLU A 96 11.74 -8.17 2.53
C GLU A 96 12.85 -7.65 3.46
N GLY A 97 12.81 -8.06 4.71
CA GLY A 97 13.73 -7.53 5.71
C GLY A 97 13.48 -6.06 6.02
N LYS A 98 14.54 -5.24 5.86
CA LYS A 98 14.51 -3.78 5.99
C LYS A 98 14.11 -3.07 4.68
N HIS A 99 13.90 -3.83 3.61
CA HIS A 99 13.50 -3.31 2.32
C HIS A 99 12.03 -3.60 2.05
N GLY A 100 11.41 -2.79 1.23
CA GLY A 100 10.05 -2.96 0.79
C GLY A 100 9.87 -2.53 -0.65
N ILE A 101 8.84 -3.08 -1.28
CA ILE A 101 8.43 -2.74 -2.64
C ILE A 101 6.98 -2.28 -2.59
N LEU A 102 6.72 -1.07 -3.07
CA LEU A 102 5.38 -0.56 -3.32
C LEU A 102 5.06 -0.82 -4.80
N ASP A 103 4.27 -1.86 -5.05
CA ASP A 103 3.84 -2.26 -6.40
C ASP A 103 2.46 -1.63 -6.67
N ALA A 104 2.47 -0.47 -7.32
CA ALA A 104 1.26 0.27 -7.61
C ALA A 104 0.57 -0.29 -8.86
N GLY A 105 -0.71 -0.64 -8.72
CA GLY A 105 -1.56 -1.12 -9.82
C GLY A 105 -2.66 -0.16 -10.20
N SER A 106 -2.99 0.82 -9.35
CA SER A 106 -4.00 1.84 -9.62
C SER A 106 -3.48 3.23 -9.34
N VAL A 107 -3.86 4.17 -10.19
CA VAL A 107 -3.42 5.56 -10.17
C VAL A 107 -4.63 6.47 -10.33
N ASP A 108 -4.74 7.47 -9.47
CA ASP A 108 -5.72 8.52 -9.56
C ASP A 108 -5.04 9.89 -9.69
N PHE A 109 -5.42 10.63 -10.72
CA PHE A 109 -4.94 12.00 -11.00
C PHE A 109 -6.01 13.05 -10.82
N SER A 110 -7.09 12.72 -10.16
CA SER A 110 -8.20 13.64 -10.12
C SER A 110 -7.99 14.80 -9.14
N HIS A 111 -8.70 15.88 -9.41
CA HIS A 111 -8.95 16.89 -8.42
C HIS A 111 -9.70 16.24 -7.23
N PRO A 112 -9.43 16.61 -5.95
CA PRO A 112 -10.11 16.02 -4.79
C PRO A 112 -11.64 16.07 -4.83
N MET A 113 -12.20 16.98 -5.64
CA MET A 113 -13.65 17.17 -5.82
C MET A 113 -14.23 16.33 -6.97
N GLU A 114 -13.40 15.71 -7.82
CA GLU A 114 -13.91 14.85 -8.89
C GLU A 114 -14.24 13.46 -8.37
N LEU A 115 -15.47 13.04 -8.61
CA LEU A 115 -15.97 11.70 -8.25
C LEU A 115 -15.79 10.69 -9.41
N ARG A 116 -15.30 11.15 -10.54
CA ARG A 116 -15.01 10.30 -11.70
C ARG A 116 -13.51 10.05 -11.78
N LEU A 117 -13.15 8.79 -11.85
CA LEU A 117 -11.78 8.38 -12.13
C LEU A 117 -11.62 8.21 -13.63
N HIS A 118 -10.64 8.93 -14.19
CA HIS A 118 -10.24 8.67 -15.57
C HIS A 118 -9.39 7.41 -15.60
N HIS A 119 -10.02 6.31 -15.92
CA HIS A 119 -9.33 5.02 -16.05
C HIS A 119 -8.36 5.09 -17.24
N LYS A 120 -7.07 5.10 -16.94
CA LYS A 120 -6.02 4.80 -17.92
C LYS A 120 -5.64 3.33 -17.75
N ALA A 121 -5.15 2.71 -18.82
CA ALA A 121 -4.63 1.35 -18.80
C ALA A 121 -3.78 1.09 -17.54
N PRO A 122 -3.78 -0.13 -16.99
CA PRO A 122 -3.09 -0.44 -15.73
C PRO A 122 -1.64 0.03 -15.83
N VAL A 123 -1.31 0.97 -14.95
CA VAL A 123 0.04 1.54 -14.82
C VAL A 123 0.77 0.68 -13.81
N LYS A 124 1.93 0.21 -14.17
CA LYS A 124 2.82 -0.45 -13.22
C LYS A 124 3.89 0.54 -12.78
N ILE A 125 3.80 1.06 -11.56
CA ILE A 125 4.79 1.94 -10.97
C ILE A 125 5.36 1.25 -9.74
N ILE A 126 6.67 1.14 -9.67
CA ILE A 126 7.36 0.49 -8.56
C ILE A 126 8.18 1.54 -7.81
N TYR A 127 7.97 1.59 -6.51
CA TYR A 127 8.81 2.32 -5.57
C TYR A 127 9.50 1.34 -4.63
N HIS A 128 10.74 1.66 -4.27
CA HIS A 128 11.48 0.97 -3.22
C HIS A 128 11.32 1.70 -1.90
N ALA A 129 11.32 0.95 -0.82
CA ALA A 129 11.24 1.46 0.52
C ALA A 129 12.36 0.90 1.39
N ASP A 130 13.08 1.75 2.10
CA ASP A 130 13.98 1.36 3.18
C ASP A 130 13.30 1.65 4.51
N ILE A 131 13.18 0.61 5.36
CA ILE A 131 12.42 0.64 6.59
C ILE A 131 13.39 0.73 7.78
N ALA A 132 13.24 1.75 8.61
CA ALA A 132 14.03 1.97 9.80
C ALA A 132 13.13 2.36 10.98
N GLY A 133 12.59 1.36 11.68
CA GLY A 133 11.64 1.59 12.78
C GLY A 133 10.37 2.29 12.31
N ASP A 134 10.16 3.52 12.80
CA ASP A 134 9.00 4.36 12.47
C ASP A 134 9.24 5.24 11.22
N GLU A 135 10.30 5.01 10.48
CA GLU A 135 10.65 5.75 9.27
C GLU A 135 10.69 4.83 8.05
N ILE A 136 10.13 5.32 6.94
CA ILE A 136 10.18 4.67 5.63
C ILE A 136 10.75 5.67 4.65
N ARG A 137 11.85 5.32 3.98
CA ARG A 137 12.42 6.11 2.89
C ARG A 137 11.98 5.53 1.56
N ILE A 138 11.24 6.31 0.79
CA ILE A 138 10.73 5.92 -0.53
C ILE A 138 11.63 6.49 -1.61
N SER A 139 12.02 5.64 -2.58
CA SER A 139 12.73 5.99 -3.81
C SER A 139 12.07 5.32 -5.00
N GLN A 140 12.18 5.91 -6.19
CA GLN A 140 11.66 5.34 -7.42
C GLN A 140 12.78 4.64 -8.20
N GLU A 141 12.51 3.44 -8.70
CA GLU A 141 13.50 2.64 -9.43
C GLU A 141 13.74 3.16 -10.84
N GLU A 142 12.67 3.52 -11.55
CA GLU A 142 12.74 4.02 -12.92
C GLU A 142 11.93 5.32 -13.06
N LYS A 143 12.38 6.20 -13.98
CA LYS A 143 11.55 7.35 -14.36
C LYS A 143 10.24 6.86 -14.94
N ASP A 144 9.16 7.29 -14.31
CA ASP A 144 7.82 7.05 -14.82
C ASP A 144 7.67 7.60 -16.24
N ARG A 145 7.48 6.68 -17.21
CA ARG A 145 7.26 7.03 -18.61
C ARG A 145 5.85 7.58 -18.88
N THR A 146 4.98 7.52 -17.88
CA THR A 146 3.59 8.01 -18.01
C THR A 146 3.46 9.52 -17.74
N GLY A 147 4.55 10.17 -17.30
CA GLY A 147 4.55 11.59 -16.89
C GLY A 147 3.91 11.85 -15.53
N PHE A 148 3.54 10.79 -14.80
CA PHE A 148 2.91 10.89 -13.49
C PHE A 148 3.80 11.58 -12.47
N THR A 149 5.06 11.16 -12.37
CA THR A 149 6.02 11.70 -11.40
C THR A 149 6.57 13.06 -11.78
N GLU A 150 6.32 13.54 -13.00
CA GLU A 150 6.71 14.90 -13.41
C GLU A 150 5.94 15.98 -12.64
N TYR A 151 4.73 15.66 -12.19
CA TYR A 151 3.84 16.61 -11.52
C TYR A 151 3.95 16.59 -10.01
N ILE A 152 4.07 15.38 -9.41
CA ILE A 152 4.14 15.22 -7.97
C ILE A 152 5.20 14.17 -7.63
N ARG A 153 6.29 14.59 -7.02
CA ARG A 153 7.30 13.67 -6.52
C ARG A 153 6.80 13.03 -5.23
N LEU A 154 6.84 11.71 -5.20
CA LEU A 154 6.42 10.92 -4.04
C LEU A 154 7.59 10.33 -3.26
N GLU A 155 8.82 10.47 -3.79
CA GLU A 155 10.03 10.06 -3.09
C GLU A 155 10.24 10.92 -1.85
N GLY A 156 10.83 10.34 -0.83
CA GLY A 156 11.15 11.07 0.40
C GLY A 156 11.20 10.20 1.63
N VAL A 157 11.33 10.86 2.76
CA VAL A 157 11.36 10.23 4.09
C VAL A 157 10.00 10.43 4.74
N TYR A 158 9.37 9.33 5.09
CA TYR A 158 8.04 9.26 5.69
C TYR A 158 8.16 8.78 7.13
N LYS A 159 7.58 9.50 8.07
CA LYS A 159 7.55 9.14 9.48
C LYS A 159 6.16 8.73 9.92
N TYR A 160 6.11 7.65 10.69
CA TYR A 160 4.87 7.16 11.29
C TYR A 160 4.21 8.24 12.14
N LYS A 161 2.93 8.44 11.91
CA LYS A 161 2.11 9.34 12.70
C LYS A 161 1.16 8.52 13.56
N GLN A 162 1.42 8.48 14.83
CA GLN A 162 0.48 7.85 15.75
C GLN A 162 -0.85 8.59 15.70
N THR A 163 -1.93 7.85 15.50
CA THR A 163 -3.30 8.35 15.49
C THR A 163 -4.18 7.38 16.27
N ASP A 164 -5.17 7.93 16.97
CA ASP A 164 -6.16 7.13 17.70
C ASP A 164 -7.24 6.55 16.77
N LYS A 165 -7.21 6.97 15.50
CA LYS A 165 -8.17 6.50 14.49
C LYS A 165 -7.54 5.40 13.65
N SER A 166 -8.30 4.34 13.42
CA SER A 166 -7.92 3.35 12.41
C SER A 166 -7.84 4.02 11.04
N PRO A 167 -6.83 3.69 10.22
CA PRO A 167 -6.73 4.22 8.88
C PRO A 167 -7.96 3.82 8.06
N VAL A 168 -8.43 4.75 7.22
CA VAL A 168 -9.50 4.50 6.26
C VAL A 168 -8.93 4.42 4.86
N ILE A 169 -9.45 3.51 4.04
CA ILE A 169 -9.02 3.40 2.66
C ILE A 169 -9.57 4.57 1.84
N ASP A 170 -8.74 5.10 0.95
CA ASP A 170 -9.20 6.09 -0.02
C ASP A 170 -9.85 5.42 -1.24
N ARG A 171 -10.36 6.23 -2.14
CA ARG A 171 -11.04 5.77 -3.36
C ARG A 171 -10.12 4.97 -4.28
N THR A 172 -8.84 5.32 -4.38
CA THR A 172 -7.89 4.67 -5.26
C THR A 172 -7.58 3.26 -4.78
N LEU A 173 -7.37 3.09 -3.47
CA LEU A 173 -7.19 1.77 -2.88
C LEU A 173 -8.48 0.94 -2.96
N ALA A 174 -9.65 1.57 -2.76
CA ALA A 174 -10.93 0.87 -2.91
C ALA A 174 -11.10 0.32 -4.33
N LEU A 175 -10.79 1.13 -5.36
CA LEU A 175 -10.81 0.69 -6.76
C LEU A 175 -9.80 -0.42 -7.01
N TYR A 176 -8.55 -0.26 -6.56
CA TYR A 176 -7.51 -1.28 -6.70
C TYR A 176 -7.97 -2.64 -6.15
N ARG A 177 -8.62 -2.65 -5.00
CA ARG A 177 -9.11 -3.89 -4.39
C ARG A 177 -10.21 -4.56 -5.19
N VAL A 178 -11.10 -3.80 -5.82
CA VAL A 178 -12.16 -4.33 -6.68
C VAL A 178 -11.57 -4.87 -8.01
N GLU A 179 -10.57 -4.20 -8.56
CA GLU A 179 -9.85 -4.66 -9.76
C GLU A 179 -9.02 -5.93 -9.51
N ASN A 180 -8.54 -6.10 -8.29
CA ASN A 180 -7.64 -7.20 -7.88
C ASN A 180 -8.28 -8.11 -6.83
N LEU A 181 -9.53 -8.51 -7.04
CA LEU A 181 -10.25 -9.42 -6.14
C LEU A 181 -9.46 -10.71 -5.90
N PRO A 182 -9.32 -11.18 -4.66
CA PRO A 182 -8.54 -12.37 -4.34
C PRO A 182 -9.30 -13.67 -4.68
N GLY A 183 -8.56 -14.73 -4.97
CA GLY A 183 -9.05 -16.10 -5.06
C GLY A 183 -10.36 -16.29 -5.86
N ASN A 184 -11.34 -16.93 -5.25
CA ASN A 184 -12.65 -17.23 -5.86
C ASN A 184 -13.49 -15.97 -6.12
N ALA A 185 -13.27 -14.88 -5.38
CA ALA A 185 -13.96 -13.61 -5.60
C ALA A 185 -13.68 -13.02 -7.00
N LYS A 186 -12.59 -13.43 -7.67
CA LYS A 186 -12.29 -13.06 -9.07
C LYS A 186 -13.44 -13.36 -10.04
N LYS A 187 -14.24 -14.39 -9.77
CA LYS A 187 -15.42 -14.74 -10.57
C LYS A 187 -16.49 -13.64 -10.55
N ALA A 188 -16.51 -12.83 -9.50
CA ALA A 188 -17.42 -11.69 -9.37
C ALA A 188 -16.85 -10.40 -10.02
N GLY A 189 -15.60 -10.42 -10.48
CA GLY A 189 -14.87 -9.30 -11.04
C GLY A 189 -15.21 -9.02 -12.51
N PHE A 190 -14.44 -8.09 -13.06
CA PHE A 190 -14.49 -7.66 -14.45
C PHE A 190 -13.05 -7.63 -15.02
N ASP A 191 -12.91 -7.43 -16.34
CA ASP A 191 -11.60 -7.19 -16.96
C ASP A 191 -11.27 -5.67 -16.87
N PRO A 192 -10.27 -5.26 -16.06
CA PRO A 192 -9.93 -3.84 -15.91
C PRO A 192 -9.56 -3.16 -17.23
N ARG A 193 -9.07 -3.92 -18.22
CA ARG A 193 -8.70 -3.38 -19.54
C ARG A 193 -9.90 -2.95 -20.39
N LYS A 194 -11.09 -3.44 -20.03
CA LYS A 194 -12.36 -3.12 -20.72
C LYS A 194 -13.14 -1.99 -20.08
N VAL A 195 -12.63 -1.43 -18.98
CA VAL A 195 -13.31 -0.34 -18.27
C VAL A 195 -13.28 0.93 -19.11
N VAL A 196 -14.45 1.54 -19.30
CA VAL A 196 -14.62 2.81 -20.02
C VAL A 196 -14.96 3.96 -19.08
N GLU A 197 -15.65 3.66 -17.99
CA GLU A 197 -16.04 4.65 -16.98
C GLU A 197 -16.10 4.01 -15.60
N THR A 198 -15.65 4.76 -14.59
CA THR A 198 -15.79 4.41 -13.17
C THR A 198 -16.40 5.59 -12.44
N LYS A 199 -17.48 5.37 -11.68
CA LYS A 199 -18.08 6.35 -10.79
C LYS A 199 -17.92 5.87 -9.36
N MET A 200 -17.62 6.80 -8.45
CA MET A 200 -17.44 6.49 -7.03
C MET A 200 -18.13 7.52 -6.15
N ASN A 201 -18.83 7.02 -5.15
CA ASN A 201 -19.48 7.83 -4.13
C ASN A 201 -19.20 7.21 -2.75
N THR A 202 -19.33 8.01 -1.68
CA THR A 202 -19.38 7.51 -0.32
C THR A 202 -20.82 7.32 0.12
N PHE A 203 -21.13 6.16 0.67
CA PHE A 203 -22.41 5.94 1.36
C PHE A 203 -22.25 6.14 2.87
N ALA A 204 -23.26 6.74 3.47
CA ALA A 204 -23.30 6.95 4.92
C ALA A 204 -23.55 5.65 5.70
N ASP A 205 -24.26 4.69 5.11
CA ASP A 205 -24.60 3.43 5.75
C ASP A 205 -24.19 2.24 4.89
N SER A 206 -23.38 1.34 5.43
CA SER A 206 -23.34 -0.01 4.91
C SER A 206 -24.36 -0.84 5.66
N ALA A 207 -25.12 -1.67 4.94
CA ALA A 207 -26.05 -2.63 5.53
C ALA A 207 -25.36 -3.67 6.43
N TYR A 208 -24.06 -3.62 6.53
CA TYR A 208 -23.20 -4.53 7.27
C TYR A 208 -22.30 -3.71 8.18
N ASP A 209 -22.42 -3.86 9.49
CA ASP A 209 -21.59 -3.28 10.57
C ASP A 209 -21.66 -1.73 10.77
N ASN A 210 -22.60 -1.02 10.17
CA ASN A 210 -22.74 0.45 10.26
C ASN A 210 -21.49 1.23 9.86
N THR A 211 -20.62 0.69 9.00
CA THR A 211 -19.46 1.41 8.50
C THR A 211 -19.79 2.11 7.19
N GLN A 212 -19.18 3.29 6.98
CA GLN A 212 -19.21 3.95 5.68
C GLN A 212 -18.49 3.09 4.63
N SER A 213 -18.94 3.19 3.40
CA SER A 213 -18.39 2.43 2.27
C SER A 213 -18.19 3.31 1.05
N TRP A 214 -17.21 2.96 0.21
CA TRP A 214 -17.12 3.42 -1.15
C TRP A 214 -18.08 2.61 -2.03
N ALA A 215 -19.00 3.29 -2.69
CA ALA A 215 -19.78 2.73 -3.79
C ALA A 215 -19.03 2.94 -5.10
N ILE A 216 -18.85 1.87 -5.85
CA ILE A 216 -18.06 1.85 -7.08
C ILE A 216 -18.93 1.27 -8.19
N GLU A 217 -19.22 2.10 -9.20
CA GLU A 217 -19.92 1.70 -10.42
C GLU A 217 -18.90 1.60 -11.54
N ILE A 218 -18.85 0.46 -12.22
CA ILE A 218 -17.90 0.18 -13.30
C ILE A 218 -18.68 -0.13 -14.57
N PHE A 219 -18.36 0.60 -15.63
CA PHE A 219 -18.94 0.41 -16.97
C PHE A 219 -17.85 -0.09 -17.92
N THR A 220 -18.16 -1.11 -18.71
CA THR A 220 -17.21 -1.75 -19.62
C THR A 220 -17.62 -1.58 -21.10
N GLU A 221 -16.64 -1.73 -22.00
CA GLU A 221 -16.84 -1.62 -23.46
C GLU A 221 -17.92 -2.58 -23.99
N ASP A 222 -18.07 -3.75 -23.39
CA ASP A 222 -19.09 -4.74 -23.73
C ASP A 222 -20.47 -4.42 -23.11
N ARG A 223 -20.65 -3.18 -22.66
CA ARG A 223 -21.89 -2.63 -22.09
C ARG A 223 -22.35 -3.33 -20.80
N LYS A 224 -21.46 -3.97 -20.08
CA LYS A 224 -21.77 -4.50 -18.76
C LYS A 224 -21.57 -3.44 -17.70
N HIS A 225 -22.36 -3.57 -16.65
CA HIS A 225 -22.34 -2.71 -15.48
C HIS A 225 -22.09 -3.58 -14.23
N TYR A 226 -21.18 -3.11 -13.38
CA TYR A 226 -20.81 -3.80 -12.15
C TYR A 226 -20.83 -2.80 -11.00
N ASP A 227 -21.50 -3.16 -9.92
CA ASP A 227 -21.63 -2.34 -8.72
C ASP A 227 -20.98 -3.04 -7.54
N TYR A 228 -20.14 -2.30 -6.83
CA TYR A 228 -19.46 -2.77 -5.64
C TYR A 228 -19.60 -1.79 -4.50
N CYS A 229 -19.51 -2.30 -3.28
CA CYS A 229 -19.33 -1.51 -2.07
C CYS A 229 -18.07 -2.00 -1.36
N VAL A 230 -17.14 -1.09 -1.03
CA VAL A 230 -15.93 -1.39 -0.29
C VAL A 230 -15.96 -0.63 1.03
N ALA A 231 -15.98 -1.35 2.15
CA ALA A 231 -16.01 -0.73 3.47
C ALA A 231 -14.77 0.15 3.68
N LEU A 232 -14.94 1.35 4.28
CA LEU A 232 -13.83 2.29 4.51
C LEU A 232 -12.74 1.71 5.42
N ASN A 233 -13.09 0.77 6.31
CA ASN A 233 -12.10 0.06 7.11
C ASN A 233 -11.29 -0.98 6.31
N GLY A 234 -11.59 -1.14 5.01
CA GLY A 234 -10.92 -2.07 4.11
C GLY A 234 -11.29 -3.54 4.29
N ARG A 235 -12.10 -3.92 5.26
CA ARG A 235 -12.33 -5.33 5.61
C ARG A 235 -13.25 -6.08 4.68
N HIS A 236 -14.25 -5.40 4.11
CA HIS A 236 -15.32 -6.05 3.36
C HIS A 236 -15.48 -5.49 1.96
N ILE A 237 -15.72 -6.37 1.00
CA ILE A 237 -16.13 -6.01 -0.36
C ILE A 237 -17.43 -6.73 -0.67
N PHE A 238 -18.40 -5.96 -1.10
CA PHE A 238 -19.71 -6.44 -1.53
C PHE A 238 -19.88 -6.20 -3.02
N LYS A 239 -20.61 -7.07 -3.68
CA LYS A 239 -21.12 -6.88 -5.04
C LYS A 239 -22.63 -6.70 -4.99
N LEU A 240 -23.13 -5.65 -5.64
CA LEU A 240 -24.56 -5.48 -5.82
C LEU A 240 -25.03 -6.38 -6.98
N THR A 241 -26.10 -7.11 -6.74
CA THR A 241 -26.76 -7.96 -7.73
C THR A 241 -28.25 -7.64 -7.75
N GLY A 242 -29.00 -8.18 -8.70
CA GLY A 242 -30.46 -8.06 -8.73
C GLY A 242 -31.17 -8.61 -7.48
N LEU A 243 -30.46 -9.38 -6.64
CA LEU A 243 -30.96 -9.96 -5.39
C LEU A 243 -30.48 -9.21 -4.15
N GLY A 244 -29.66 -8.15 -4.29
CA GLY A 244 -29.12 -7.36 -3.19
C GLY A 244 -27.59 -7.35 -3.12
N LEU A 245 -27.04 -6.95 -1.98
CA LEU A 245 -25.61 -6.91 -1.72
C LEU A 245 -25.09 -8.30 -1.33
N TRP A 246 -24.10 -8.79 -2.05
CA TRP A 246 -23.43 -10.05 -1.76
C TRP A 246 -22.04 -9.79 -1.24
N LEU A 247 -21.72 -10.26 -0.05
CA LEU A 247 -20.39 -10.22 0.51
C LEU A 247 -19.48 -11.17 -0.27
N ILE A 248 -18.46 -10.64 -0.93
CA ILE A 248 -17.52 -11.42 -1.76
C ILE A 248 -16.12 -11.49 -1.15
N VAL A 249 -15.78 -10.54 -0.26
CA VAL A 249 -14.54 -10.57 0.54
C VAL A 249 -14.87 -10.15 1.96
N LYS A 250 -14.44 -10.95 2.93
CA LYS A 250 -14.57 -10.70 4.36
C LYS A 250 -13.19 -10.78 5.01
N ASP A 251 -12.77 -9.70 5.68
CA ASP A 251 -11.46 -9.60 6.34
C ASP A 251 -10.29 -10.01 5.43
N GLY A 252 -10.34 -9.59 4.14
CA GLY A 252 -9.35 -9.93 3.12
C GLY A 252 -9.52 -11.34 2.51
N ILE A 253 -10.39 -12.17 3.07
CA ILE A 253 -10.59 -13.57 2.64
C ILE A 253 -11.78 -13.63 1.66
N PRO A 254 -11.61 -14.28 0.48
CA PRO A 254 -12.71 -14.52 -0.43
C PRO A 254 -13.79 -15.37 0.22
N CYS A 255 -15.05 -14.98 0.10
CA CYS A 255 -16.19 -15.78 0.53
C CYS A 255 -17.14 -16.05 -0.64
N GLU A 256 -17.83 -17.18 -0.58
CA GLU A 256 -18.90 -17.50 -1.52
C GLU A 256 -20.14 -16.73 -1.08
N GLY A 257 -20.37 -15.59 -1.72
CA GLY A 257 -21.42 -14.63 -1.53
C GLY A 257 -22.52 -14.99 -0.53
N GLU A 258 -22.37 -14.58 0.73
CA GLU A 258 -23.46 -14.61 1.69
C GLU A 258 -24.28 -13.35 1.52
N ILE A 259 -25.62 -13.50 1.39
CA ILE A 259 -26.53 -12.39 1.50
C ILE A 259 -26.50 -11.96 2.97
N PRO A 260 -26.15 -10.70 3.30
CA PRO A 260 -26.26 -10.21 4.67
C PRO A 260 -27.72 -10.39 5.12
N LYS A 261 -27.90 -11.06 6.23
CA LYS A 261 -29.23 -11.21 6.87
C LYS A 261 -29.61 -9.94 7.59
#